data_21c5a9dd7d042dff62d5d1bf14a93144
#
_entry.id   21c5a9dd7d042dff62d5d1bf14a93144
#
_cell.length_a   1.000
_cell.length_b   1.000
_cell.length_c   1.000
_cell.angle_alpha   90.00
_cell.angle_beta   90.00
_cell.angle_gamma   90.00
#
_symmetry.space_group_name_H-M   'P 1'
#
loop_
_entity.id
_entity.type
_entity.pdbx_description
1 polymer ?
#
loop_
_entity_poly.entity_id
_entity_poly.type
_entity_poly.pdbx_seq_one_letter_code
_entity_poly.pdbx_strand_id
1 'polypeptide(L)'
;MTDYCKQLTGNAFINVTRAVNSDFTDPESMVQAEFLCHRQVKEAYQMIRKYLPGFENCQLVSIMPYTGVRESRRLVGKKKQTLQDVLALNIPEDTVVISGYNRDTHSPKDGQMHLLAVEHGIGIPCGCLISENVEEFLAAGRDISTDQDVFAMI
;
A
#
# COMPACT_ATOMS: atom_id res chain seq x y z
N MET A 1 8.57 -1.74 -12.74
CA MET A 1 9.15 -0.41 -13.00
C MET A 1 9.48 0.19 -11.65
N THR A 2 10.72 0.45 -11.37
CA THR A 2 11.13 1.01 -10.06
C THR A 2 10.85 2.50 -10.08
N ASP A 3 9.94 2.95 -9.24
CA ASP A 3 9.71 4.39 -9.05
C ASP A 3 10.90 4.99 -8.31
N TYR A 4 11.76 5.65 -9.04
CA TYR A 4 12.78 6.51 -8.44
C TYR A 4 12.47 7.97 -8.75
N CYS A 5 12.48 8.79 -7.73
CA CYS A 5 12.35 10.23 -7.89
C CYS A 5 13.73 10.88 -7.73
N LYS A 6 14.27 11.43 -8.82
CA LYS A 6 15.48 12.23 -8.75
C LYS A 6 15.12 13.62 -8.27
N GLN A 7 15.50 13.94 -7.03
CA GLN A 7 15.34 15.30 -6.52
C GLN A 7 16.43 16.23 -7.07
N LEU A 8 16.12 17.51 -7.14
CA LEU A 8 17.06 18.57 -7.59
C LEU A 8 18.36 18.63 -6.79
N THR A 9 18.42 18.01 -5.63
CA THR A 9 19.57 17.94 -4.71
C THR A 9 20.58 16.84 -5.04
N GLY A 10 20.38 16.07 -6.11
CA GLY A 10 21.23 14.90 -6.45
C GLY A 10 20.91 13.64 -5.66
N ASN A 11 19.88 13.64 -4.83
CA ASN A 11 19.38 12.44 -4.13
C ASN A 11 18.34 11.71 -5.00
N ALA A 12 18.31 10.38 -4.86
CA ALA A 12 17.24 9.53 -5.44
C ALA A 12 16.53 8.81 -4.30
N PHE A 13 15.19 8.76 -4.38
CA PHE A 13 14.36 7.97 -3.51
C PHE A 13 13.91 6.71 -4.26
N ILE A 14 14.12 5.54 -3.67
CA ILE A 14 13.87 4.26 -4.34
C ILE A 14 13.02 3.37 -3.43
N ASN A 15 11.90 2.88 -3.94
CA ASN A 15 11.02 1.93 -3.27
C ASN A 15 11.09 0.59 -4.00
N VAL A 16 11.86 -0.37 -3.47
CA VAL A 16 12.16 -1.65 -4.14
C VAL A 16 12.03 -2.89 -3.25
N THR A 17 11.87 -2.71 -1.93
CA THR A 17 11.81 -3.82 -1.00
C THR A 17 10.38 -4.25 -0.72
N ARG A 18 10.18 -5.53 -0.41
CA ARG A 18 8.87 -6.09 -0.15
C ARG A 18 8.94 -7.33 0.74
N ALA A 19 8.11 -7.36 1.77
CA ALA A 19 7.81 -8.56 2.54
C ALA A 19 6.40 -9.04 2.17
N VAL A 20 6.30 -10.21 1.57
CA VAL A 20 5.05 -10.88 1.22
C VAL A 20 4.77 -12.03 2.19
N ASN A 21 3.50 -12.39 2.34
CA ASN A 21 3.07 -13.49 3.22
C ASN A 21 3.46 -13.30 4.70
N SER A 22 3.60 -12.05 5.15
CA SER A 22 3.87 -11.72 6.53
C SER A 22 2.57 -11.36 7.25
N ASP A 23 2.38 -11.90 8.44
CA ASP A 23 1.27 -11.50 9.31
C ASP A 23 1.67 -10.27 10.13
N PHE A 24 1.21 -9.11 9.70
CA PHE A 24 1.48 -7.85 10.42
C PHE A 24 0.60 -7.63 11.66
N THR A 25 -0.18 -8.62 12.07
CA THR A 25 -0.85 -8.64 13.37
C THR A 25 -0.04 -9.38 14.43
N ASP A 26 0.98 -10.14 14.03
CA ASP A 26 1.93 -10.85 14.88
C ASP A 26 3.27 -10.10 14.96
N PRO A 27 3.71 -9.69 16.16
CA PRO A 27 4.96 -8.95 16.34
C PRO A 27 6.21 -9.70 15.86
N GLU A 28 6.26 -11.01 16.00
CA GLU A 28 7.42 -11.79 15.53
C GLU A 28 7.49 -11.80 13.99
N SER A 29 6.36 -11.99 13.33
CA SER A 29 6.26 -11.90 11.88
C SER A 29 6.65 -10.50 11.37
N MET A 30 6.27 -9.44 12.09
CA MET A 30 6.70 -8.07 11.76
C MET A 30 8.23 -7.92 11.81
N VAL A 31 8.87 -8.43 12.86
CA VAL A 31 10.34 -8.38 13.01
C VAL A 31 11.02 -9.14 11.88
N GLN A 32 10.53 -10.32 11.51
CA GLN A 32 11.08 -11.09 10.40
C GLN A 32 10.94 -10.35 9.06
N ALA A 33 9.80 -9.71 8.82
CA ALA A 33 9.58 -8.87 7.65
C ALA A 33 10.57 -7.70 7.58
N GLU A 34 10.85 -7.07 8.72
CA GLU A 34 11.82 -5.98 8.84
C GLU A 34 13.24 -6.44 8.45
N PHE A 35 13.70 -7.55 9.03
CA PHE A 35 15.00 -8.13 8.67
C PHE A 35 15.09 -8.49 7.19
N LEU A 36 14.02 -9.05 6.63
CA LEU A 36 13.96 -9.37 5.21
C LEU A 36 14.11 -8.11 4.35
N CYS A 37 13.36 -7.05 4.65
CA CYS A 37 13.41 -5.80 3.91
C CYS A 37 14.78 -5.13 4.01
N HIS A 38 15.42 -5.11 5.18
CA HIS A 38 16.77 -4.57 5.34
C HIS A 38 17.82 -5.35 4.53
N ARG A 39 17.70 -6.66 4.46
CA ARG A 39 18.57 -7.47 3.59
C ARG A 39 18.36 -7.13 2.13
N GLN A 40 17.11 -6.99 1.68
CA GLN A 40 16.79 -6.59 0.31
C GLN A 40 17.32 -5.19 -0.03
N VAL A 41 17.31 -4.24 0.90
CA VAL A 41 17.93 -2.90 0.70
C VAL A 41 19.41 -3.05 0.37
N LYS A 42 20.14 -3.88 1.10
CA LYS A 42 21.57 -4.11 0.84
C LYS A 42 21.81 -4.70 -0.55
N GLU A 43 21.01 -5.67 -0.93
CA GLU A 43 21.10 -6.30 -2.25
C GLU A 43 20.74 -5.31 -3.37
N ALA A 44 19.65 -4.56 -3.21
CA ALA A 44 19.21 -3.54 -4.15
C ALA A 44 20.26 -2.44 -4.33
N TYR A 45 20.87 -1.97 -3.23
CA TYR A 45 21.94 -0.99 -3.29
C TYR A 45 23.14 -1.48 -4.11
N GLN A 46 23.56 -2.73 -3.93
CA GLN A 46 24.64 -3.33 -4.70
C GLN A 46 24.28 -3.44 -6.19
N MET A 47 23.05 -3.85 -6.50
CA MET A 47 22.57 -3.95 -7.87
C MET A 47 22.49 -2.58 -8.56
N ILE A 48 21.98 -1.58 -7.87
CA ILE A 48 21.86 -0.21 -8.39
C ILE A 48 23.23 0.34 -8.75
N ARG A 49 24.20 0.22 -7.86
CA ARG A 49 25.58 0.69 -8.13
C ARG A 49 26.23 -0.03 -9.31
N LYS A 50 25.90 -1.32 -9.49
CA LYS A 50 26.55 -2.14 -10.52
C LYS A 50 25.89 -1.99 -11.89
N TYR A 51 24.58 -1.81 -11.94
CA TYR A 51 23.84 -1.93 -13.19
C TYR A 51 23.06 -0.70 -13.62
N LEU A 52 22.88 0.28 -12.73
CA LEU A 52 22.09 1.46 -13.06
C LEU A 52 23.02 2.62 -13.45
N PRO A 53 23.04 3.05 -14.74
CA PRO A 53 23.90 4.13 -15.20
C PRO A 53 23.69 5.42 -14.40
N GLY A 54 24.80 6.03 -13.97
CA GLY A 54 24.80 7.26 -13.17
C GLY A 54 24.70 7.03 -11.66
N PHE A 55 24.65 5.77 -11.21
CA PHE A 55 24.62 5.41 -9.78
C PHE A 55 25.88 4.68 -9.31
N GLU A 56 26.92 4.58 -10.14
CA GLU A 56 28.15 3.83 -9.85
C GLU A 56 28.81 4.28 -8.55
N ASN A 57 28.78 5.59 -8.29
CA ASN A 57 29.38 6.22 -7.11
C ASN A 57 28.34 6.67 -6.07
N CYS A 58 27.09 6.22 -6.17
CA CYS A 58 26.05 6.58 -5.20
C CYS A 58 26.37 6.04 -3.80
N GLN A 59 25.86 6.72 -2.80
CA GLN A 59 25.96 6.33 -1.39
C GLN A 59 24.56 6.12 -0.84
N LEU A 60 24.38 5.09 -0.02
CA LEU A 60 23.15 4.88 0.73
C LEU A 60 23.13 5.87 1.90
N VAL A 61 22.29 6.89 1.80
CA VAL A 61 22.22 7.97 2.79
C VAL A 61 21.32 7.59 3.96
N SER A 62 20.18 6.95 3.65
CA SER A 62 19.20 6.58 4.66
C SER A 62 18.32 5.44 4.14
N ILE A 63 17.76 4.68 5.06
CA ILE A 63 16.67 3.72 4.85
C ILE A 63 15.51 4.10 5.74
N MET A 64 14.30 3.72 5.37
CA MET A 64 13.13 3.90 6.22
C MET A 64 13.33 3.14 7.53
N PRO A 65 13.02 3.77 8.68
CA PRO A 65 13.24 3.14 9.99
C PRO A 65 12.33 1.95 10.26
N TYR A 66 11.21 1.86 9.54
CA TYR A 66 10.22 0.79 9.69
C TYR A 66 9.72 0.32 8.33
N THR A 67 9.38 -0.96 8.24
CA THR A 67 8.65 -1.49 7.08
C THR A 67 7.27 -0.86 7.00
N GLY A 68 6.92 -0.35 5.82
CA GLY A 68 5.61 0.25 5.57
C GLY A 68 4.52 -0.82 5.53
N VAL A 69 3.87 -1.08 6.66
CA VAL A 69 2.75 -2.01 6.73
C VAL A 69 1.61 -1.48 5.89
N ARG A 70 1.32 -2.16 4.80
CA ARG A 70 0.27 -1.75 3.86
C ARG A 70 -1.10 -2.25 4.28
N GLU A 71 -1.16 -3.45 4.86
CA GLU A 71 -2.41 -4.11 5.21
C GLU A 71 -2.22 -4.97 6.47
N SER A 72 -3.17 -4.89 7.41
CA SER A 72 -3.24 -5.77 8.57
C SER A 72 -4.70 -5.98 9.01
N ARG A 73 -5.21 -5.15 9.91
CA ARG A 73 -6.59 -5.22 10.40
C ARG A 73 -7.45 -4.16 9.71
N ARG A 74 -8.75 -4.45 9.59
CA ARG A 74 -9.75 -3.51 9.10
C ARG A 74 -10.90 -3.41 10.07
N LEU A 75 -11.54 -2.25 10.07
CA LEU A 75 -12.76 -2.00 10.80
C LEU A 75 -13.89 -2.91 10.30
N VAL A 76 -14.69 -3.43 11.21
CA VAL A 76 -16.03 -3.90 10.89
C VAL A 76 -16.94 -2.67 10.93
N GLY A 77 -17.16 -2.10 9.77
CA GLY A 77 -17.94 -0.87 9.61
C GLY A 77 -19.42 -1.11 9.41
N LYS A 78 -20.24 -0.08 9.63
CA LYS A 78 -21.68 -0.08 9.33
C LYS A 78 -21.99 -0.38 7.86
N LYS A 79 -21.05 -0.06 6.98
CA LYS A 79 -20.99 -0.49 5.58
C LYS A 79 -19.63 -1.09 5.29
N LYS A 80 -19.60 -2.02 4.34
CA LYS A 80 -18.38 -2.56 3.77
C LYS A 80 -18.40 -2.30 2.27
N GLN A 81 -17.37 -1.63 1.76
CA GLN A 81 -17.26 -1.41 0.32
C GLN A 81 -16.65 -2.63 -0.36
N THR A 82 -17.34 -3.14 -1.35
CA THR A 82 -16.95 -4.34 -2.09
C THR A 82 -16.47 -3.99 -3.50
N LEU A 83 -15.73 -4.91 -4.12
CA LEU A 83 -15.33 -4.76 -5.52
C LEU A 83 -16.55 -4.62 -6.45
N GLN A 84 -17.67 -5.27 -6.13
CA GLN A 84 -18.89 -5.17 -6.93
C GLN A 84 -19.48 -3.76 -6.89
N ASP A 85 -19.44 -3.09 -5.73
CA ASP A 85 -19.88 -1.70 -5.59
C ASP A 85 -19.04 -0.77 -6.47
N VAL A 86 -17.73 -0.98 -6.50
CA VAL A 86 -16.80 -0.20 -7.33
C VAL A 86 -17.04 -0.43 -8.82
N LEU A 87 -17.25 -1.69 -9.23
CA LEU A 87 -17.49 -2.05 -10.63
C LEU A 87 -18.88 -1.61 -11.12
N ALA A 88 -19.84 -1.46 -10.22
CA ALA A 88 -21.17 -0.93 -10.55
C ALA A 88 -21.15 0.58 -10.89
N LEU A 89 -20.01 1.26 -10.70
CA LEU A 89 -19.81 2.69 -10.98
C LEU A 89 -20.79 3.61 -10.24
N ASN A 90 -21.37 3.13 -9.16
CA ASN A 90 -22.25 3.90 -8.31
C ASN A 90 -21.46 4.65 -7.25
N ILE A 91 -21.61 5.97 -7.23
CA ILE A 91 -21.13 6.79 -6.12
C ILE A 91 -22.23 6.84 -5.06
N PRO A 92 -22.02 6.23 -3.87
CA PRO A 92 -23.03 6.26 -2.80
C PRO A 92 -23.40 7.67 -2.37
N GLU A 93 -24.66 7.90 -2.01
CA GLU A 93 -25.13 9.22 -1.55
C GLU A 93 -24.41 9.72 -0.30
N ASP A 94 -24.00 8.80 0.59
CA ASP A 94 -23.23 9.09 1.80
C ASP A 94 -21.72 9.12 1.58
N THR A 95 -21.26 9.32 0.35
CA THR A 95 -19.85 9.44 0.01
C THR A 95 -19.19 10.64 0.68
N VAL A 96 -18.10 10.41 1.41
CA VAL A 96 -17.31 11.46 2.10
C VAL A 96 -16.02 11.78 1.35
N VAL A 97 -15.50 10.86 0.56
CA VAL A 97 -14.28 11.00 -0.23
C VAL A 97 -14.43 10.29 -1.56
N ILE A 98 -13.83 10.84 -2.61
CA ILE A 98 -13.69 10.18 -3.91
C ILE A 98 -12.21 9.87 -4.13
N SER A 99 -11.89 8.59 -4.29
CA SER A 99 -10.56 8.14 -4.71
C SER A 99 -10.51 7.99 -6.23
N GLY A 100 -9.44 8.48 -6.85
CA GLY A 100 -9.13 8.27 -8.27
C GLY A 100 -7.93 7.35 -8.48
N TYR A 101 -7.55 6.58 -7.47
CA TYR A 101 -6.37 5.73 -7.55
C TYR A 101 -6.66 4.43 -8.29
N ASN A 102 -5.76 4.03 -9.17
CA ASN A 102 -5.85 2.76 -9.87
C ASN A 102 -5.54 1.61 -8.89
N ARG A 103 -6.20 0.47 -9.10
CA ARG A 103 -5.91 -0.72 -8.32
C ARG A 103 -4.44 -1.14 -8.53
N ASP A 104 -3.68 -1.12 -7.45
CA ASP A 104 -2.31 -1.59 -7.40
C ASP A 104 -2.22 -2.76 -6.41
N THR A 105 -2.39 -3.98 -6.91
CA THR A 105 -2.27 -5.19 -6.12
C THR A 105 -1.08 -6.02 -6.56
N HIS A 106 -0.36 -6.54 -5.58
CA HIS A 106 0.69 -7.50 -5.81
C HIS A 106 0.20 -8.90 -5.44
N SER A 107 0.27 -9.82 -6.38
CA SER A 107 -0.09 -11.21 -6.13
C SER A 107 0.88 -11.83 -5.10
N PRO A 108 0.38 -12.43 -4.02
CA PRO A 108 1.24 -13.12 -3.06
C PRO A 108 1.86 -14.40 -3.62
N LYS A 109 1.32 -14.94 -4.73
CA LYS A 109 1.78 -16.21 -5.32
C LYS A 109 2.97 -16.04 -6.24
N ASP A 110 2.95 -15.02 -7.09
CA ASP A 110 3.96 -14.80 -8.15
C ASP A 110 4.62 -13.41 -8.06
N GLY A 111 4.16 -12.56 -7.15
CA GLY A 111 4.66 -11.21 -6.98
C GLY A 111 4.32 -10.27 -8.15
N GLN A 112 3.50 -10.70 -9.09
CA GLN A 112 3.12 -9.87 -10.23
C GLN A 112 2.20 -8.73 -9.76
N MET A 113 2.37 -7.59 -10.40
CA MET A 113 1.53 -6.42 -10.18
C MET A 113 0.32 -6.48 -11.12
N HIS A 114 -0.87 -6.44 -10.53
CA HIS A 114 -2.12 -6.35 -11.27
C HIS A 114 -2.64 -4.92 -11.16
N LEU A 115 -2.58 -4.21 -12.29
CA LEU A 115 -3.16 -2.87 -12.40
C LEU A 115 -4.55 -2.98 -13.04
N LEU A 116 -5.55 -2.45 -12.36
CA LEU A 116 -6.87 -2.20 -12.93
C LEU A 116 -7.08 -0.70 -12.95
N ALA A 117 -7.14 -0.13 -14.13
CA ALA A 117 -7.46 1.28 -14.30
C ALA A 117 -8.94 1.51 -13.92
N VAL A 118 -9.17 2.50 -13.09
CA VAL A 118 -10.51 2.96 -12.74
C VAL A 118 -10.73 4.28 -13.48
N GLU A 119 -11.55 4.24 -14.53
CA GLU A 119 -11.86 5.43 -15.34
C GLU A 119 -12.71 6.46 -14.60
N HIS A 120 -13.36 6.03 -13.51
CA HIS A 120 -14.24 6.87 -12.70
C HIS A 120 -13.77 6.86 -11.24
N GLY A 121 -14.04 7.95 -10.54
CA GLY A 121 -13.73 8.03 -9.11
C GLY A 121 -14.53 7.02 -8.30
N ILE A 122 -13.89 6.48 -7.25
CA ILE A 122 -14.51 5.55 -6.30
C ILE A 122 -15.00 6.35 -5.10
N GLY A 123 -16.32 6.38 -4.91
CA GLY A 123 -16.92 7.01 -3.73
C GLY A 123 -16.74 6.14 -2.49
N ILE A 124 -16.19 6.69 -1.42
CA ILE A 124 -16.03 6.01 -0.12
C ILE A 124 -17.20 6.41 0.78
N PRO A 125 -18.12 5.48 1.11
CA PRO A 125 -19.26 5.77 1.96
C PRO A 125 -18.84 6.07 3.40
N CYS A 126 -19.53 6.98 4.06
CA CYS A 126 -19.32 7.31 5.48
C CYS A 126 -19.42 6.07 6.38
N GLY A 127 -20.34 5.16 6.06
CA GLY A 127 -20.53 3.91 6.80
C GLY A 127 -19.30 2.99 6.84
N CYS A 128 -18.36 3.13 5.90
CA CYS A 128 -17.09 2.38 5.92
C CYS A 128 -16.10 2.88 6.99
N LEU A 129 -16.30 4.09 7.49
CA LEU A 129 -15.46 4.70 8.52
C LEU A 129 -16.05 4.54 9.92
N ILE A 130 -17.34 4.24 10.03
CA ILE A 130 -18.07 4.15 11.31
C ILE A 130 -18.08 2.71 11.78
N SER A 131 -17.65 2.45 13.03
CA SER A 131 -17.73 1.11 13.62
C SER A 131 -19.17 0.63 13.73
N GLU A 132 -19.39 -0.65 13.42
CA GLU A 132 -20.67 -1.31 13.66
C GLU A 132 -20.89 -1.60 15.16
N ASN A 133 -19.83 -1.94 15.87
CA ASN A 133 -19.91 -2.52 17.21
C ASN A 133 -19.47 -1.56 18.33
N VAL A 134 -18.89 -0.42 18.00
CA VAL A 134 -18.40 0.54 18.98
C VAL A 134 -18.99 1.91 18.66
N GLU A 135 -19.74 2.46 19.61
CA GLU A 135 -20.34 3.79 19.46
C GLU A 135 -19.25 4.89 19.46
N GLU A 136 -19.50 5.95 18.73
CA GLU A 136 -18.61 7.13 18.62
C GLU A 136 -17.18 6.80 18.15
N PHE A 137 -16.99 5.64 17.50
CA PHE A 137 -15.69 5.24 16.97
C PHE A 137 -15.64 5.36 15.44
N LEU A 138 -14.66 6.13 14.97
CA LEU A 138 -14.35 6.31 13.55
C LEU A 138 -12.94 5.82 13.25
N ALA A 139 -12.77 5.18 12.10
CA ALA A 139 -11.47 4.85 11.56
C ALA A 139 -11.25 5.56 10.21
N ALA A 140 -10.01 5.89 9.91
CA ALA A 140 -9.63 6.51 8.64
C ALA A 140 -8.30 5.92 8.15
N GLY A 141 -8.09 5.94 6.84
CA GLY A 141 -6.89 5.40 6.20
C GLY A 141 -7.02 3.91 5.92
N ARG A 142 -5.96 3.16 6.17
CA ARG A 142 -5.86 1.74 5.81
C ARG A 142 -6.78 0.79 6.58
N ASP A 143 -7.43 1.28 7.61
CA ASP A 143 -8.24 0.47 8.53
C ASP A 143 -9.74 0.53 8.24
N ILE A 144 -10.15 1.26 7.20
CA ILE A 144 -11.58 1.39 6.87
C ILE A 144 -12.17 0.05 6.39
N SER A 145 -13.50 -0.06 6.45
CA SER A 145 -14.23 -1.29 6.13
C SER A 145 -14.37 -1.50 4.62
N THR A 146 -13.46 -2.28 4.05
CA THR A 146 -13.44 -2.62 2.62
C THR A 146 -13.06 -4.06 2.37
N ASP A 147 -13.35 -4.55 1.15
CA ASP A 147 -12.74 -5.78 0.64
C ASP A 147 -11.27 -5.57 0.34
N GLN A 148 -10.51 -6.67 0.30
CA GLN A 148 -9.09 -6.66 -0.03
C GLN A 148 -8.83 -6.08 -1.42
N ASP A 149 -9.70 -6.35 -2.37
CA ASP A 149 -9.57 -5.86 -3.73
C ASP A 149 -9.80 -4.34 -3.86
N VAL A 150 -10.70 -3.80 -3.05
CA VAL A 150 -11.00 -2.36 -3.01
C VAL A 150 -9.94 -1.57 -2.26
N PHE A 151 -9.39 -2.17 -1.20
CA PHE A 151 -8.36 -1.55 -0.36
C PHE A 151 -7.19 -0.98 -1.17
N ALA A 152 -6.81 -1.64 -2.25
CA ALA A 152 -5.70 -1.19 -3.10
C ALA A 152 -6.06 -0.03 -4.05
N MET A 153 -7.29 0.46 -4.00
CA MET A 153 -7.83 1.53 -4.84
C MET A 153 -8.13 2.82 -4.06
N ILE A 154 -8.02 2.79 -2.74
CA ILE A 154 -8.43 3.88 -1.85
C ILE A 154 -7.33 4.33 -0.92
#